data_796a9fa3d924482bf06291f9dca386b5
#
_entry.id   796a9fa3d924482bf06291f9dca386b5
#
_cell.length_a   1.000
_cell.length_b   1.000
_cell.length_c   1.000
_cell.angle_alpha   90.00
_cell.angle_beta   90.00
_cell.angle_gamma   90.00
#
_symmetry.space_group_name_H-M   'P 1'
#
loop_
_entity.id
_entity.type
_entity.pdbx_description
1 polymer ?
#
loop_
_entity_poly.entity_id
_entity_poly.type
_entity_poly.pdbx_seq_one_letter_code
_entity_poly.pdbx_strand_id
1 'polypeptide(L)'
;GQAYPGANVSFRINPGTGSGSNRKTNVGGPSASFGIWHTQADQVAEIAAKHKLNITRIHSHIGSGSDPEVWKAVAEMTLAQADKFPAVHTVNLGGGFKVARMSSEKSTDLQEVGEFVKQVFVAHAAKTGNEYKLEIEPGTYLSANCGSLLCDVDDITNTGDDGYTFLKLNTGMDTITRPALYASEHPIVILNDNTETTNYVVCGHCCESGDMFTVDENDNLTTRELNTANIGALVVIEGAGAYCASMSLKNYNSFPTTPQLLLDSGEFKVIQQPQALKDMLAVEIIPELS
;
A
#
# COMPACT_ATOMS: atom_id res chain seq x y z
N GLY A 1 -28.13 4.60 11.92
CA GLY A 1 -29.55 4.86 11.68
C GLY A 1 -30.25 5.53 12.86
N GLN A 2 -29.92 5.13 14.11
CA GLN A 2 -30.50 5.82 15.30
C GLN A 2 -30.00 7.27 15.39
N ALA A 3 -28.71 7.50 15.12
CA ALA A 3 -28.12 8.84 15.17
C ALA A 3 -28.48 9.70 13.95
N TYR A 4 -28.59 9.07 12.77
CA TYR A 4 -28.83 9.75 11.49
C TYR A 4 -29.87 8.98 10.65
N PRO A 5 -31.16 9.06 10.99
CA PRO A 5 -32.23 8.42 10.21
C PRO A 5 -32.28 8.99 8.78
N GLY A 6 -32.40 8.13 7.79
CA GLY A 6 -32.43 8.53 6.39
C GLY A 6 -31.05 8.79 5.77
N ALA A 7 -29.96 8.53 6.49
CA ALA A 7 -28.61 8.71 5.96
C ALA A 7 -28.34 7.78 4.77
N ASN A 8 -27.66 8.32 3.77
CA ASN A 8 -27.12 7.55 2.67
C ASN A 8 -25.81 6.89 3.13
N VAL A 9 -25.73 5.58 2.96
CA VAL A 9 -24.60 4.78 3.40
C VAL A 9 -24.08 3.89 2.26
N SER A 10 -22.83 3.51 2.38
CA SER A 10 -22.21 2.45 1.60
C SER A 10 -21.82 1.30 2.52
N PHE A 11 -21.83 0.07 2.02
CA PHE A 11 -21.17 -1.02 2.74
C PHE A 11 -20.21 -1.76 1.81
N ARG A 12 -19.16 -2.30 2.40
CA ARG A 12 -18.19 -3.13 1.69
C ARG A 12 -18.63 -4.58 1.75
N ILE A 13 -18.66 -5.21 0.59
CA ILE A 13 -18.90 -6.64 0.45
C ILE A 13 -17.57 -7.39 0.26
N ASN A 14 -17.41 -8.52 0.93
CA ASN A 14 -16.37 -9.46 0.62
C ASN A 14 -16.86 -10.38 -0.51
N PRO A 15 -16.23 -10.33 -1.69
CA PRO A 15 -16.73 -11.05 -2.87
C PRO A 15 -16.52 -12.57 -2.83
N GLY A 16 -15.87 -13.10 -1.79
CA GLY A 16 -15.51 -14.52 -1.72
C GLY A 16 -14.26 -14.88 -2.52
N THR A 17 -13.72 -13.93 -3.26
CA THR A 17 -12.44 -14.03 -3.99
C THR A 17 -11.62 -12.78 -3.77
N GLY A 18 -10.32 -12.86 -4.01
CA GLY A 18 -9.40 -11.75 -3.88
C GLY A 18 -8.15 -11.96 -4.70
N SER A 19 -7.32 -10.93 -4.78
CA SER A 19 -6.05 -10.91 -5.49
C SER A 19 -4.97 -10.30 -4.61
N GLY A 20 -3.73 -10.73 -4.79
CA GLY A 20 -2.57 -10.23 -4.07
C GLY A 20 -1.38 -11.16 -4.26
N SER A 21 -0.16 -10.62 -4.24
CA SER A 21 1.07 -11.40 -4.36
C SER A 21 1.28 -12.36 -3.17
N ASN A 22 0.73 -12.02 -2.02
CA ASN A 22 0.75 -12.86 -0.82
C ASN A 22 -0.49 -12.60 0.05
N ARG A 23 -0.66 -13.38 1.15
CA ARG A 23 -1.78 -13.24 2.08
C ARG A 23 -1.93 -11.84 2.67
N LYS A 24 -0.81 -11.12 2.90
CA LYS A 24 -0.81 -9.79 3.52
C LYS A 24 -1.36 -8.70 2.57
N THR A 25 -1.36 -8.93 1.28
CA THR A 25 -1.85 -7.99 0.24
C THR A 25 -3.19 -8.38 -0.36
N ASN A 26 -3.72 -9.58 0.00
CA ASN A 26 -5.05 -10.03 -0.39
C ASN A 26 -6.09 -9.55 0.63
N VAL A 27 -7.09 -8.79 0.18
CA VAL A 27 -8.13 -8.20 1.05
C VAL A 27 -9.55 -8.61 0.66
N GLY A 28 -9.68 -9.71 -0.10
CA GLY A 28 -10.92 -10.40 -0.43
C GLY A 28 -10.81 -11.90 -0.21
N GLY A 29 -11.94 -12.61 -0.30
CA GLY A 29 -12.00 -14.06 -0.12
C GLY A 29 -12.07 -14.53 1.34
N PRO A 30 -12.04 -15.85 1.57
CA PRO A 30 -12.34 -16.44 2.87
C PRO A 30 -11.29 -16.19 3.94
N SER A 31 -10.06 -15.80 3.55
CA SER A 31 -8.96 -15.49 4.47
C SER A 31 -8.85 -13.99 4.81
N ALA A 32 -9.75 -13.15 4.27
CA ALA A 32 -9.76 -11.71 4.50
C ALA A 32 -10.88 -11.32 5.48
N SER A 33 -10.54 -10.52 6.48
CA SER A 33 -11.48 -10.02 7.50
C SER A 33 -12.30 -8.80 7.06
N PHE A 34 -12.10 -8.33 5.83
CA PHE A 34 -12.68 -7.09 5.34
C PHE A 34 -14.05 -7.33 4.67
N GLY A 35 -14.99 -6.42 4.94
CA GLY A 35 -16.31 -6.42 4.32
C GLY A 35 -17.26 -7.46 4.90
N ILE A 36 -18.54 -7.34 4.51
CA ILE A 36 -19.59 -8.28 4.85
C ILE A 36 -19.56 -9.42 3.83
N TRP A 37 -19.63 -10.66 4.28
CA TRP A 37 -19.60 -11.81 3.38
C TRP A 37 -20.76 -11.77 2.37
N HIS A 38 -20.50 -12.04 1.12
CA HIS A 38 -21.44 -11.81 -0.01
C HIS A 38 -22.81 -12.52 0.15
N THR A 39 -22.87 -13.63 0.90
CA THR A 39 -24.15 -14.30 1.15
C THR A 39 -25.02 -13.63 2.23
N GLN A 40 -24.49 -12.62 2.94
CA GLN A 40 -25.19 -11.90 4.01
C GLN A 40 -25.83 -10.57 3.52
N ALA A 41 -25.84 -10.32 2.21
CA ALA A 41 -26.37 -9.07 1.66
C ALA A 41 -27.86 -8.83 2.03
N ASP A 42 -28.66 -9.90 2.08
CA ASP A 42 -30.08 -9.80 2.43
C ASP A 42 -30.27 -9.35 3.90
N GLN A 43 -29.41 -9.82 4.82
CA GLN A 43 -29.40 -9.35 6.22
C GLN A 43 -29.01 -7.87 6.32
N VAL A 44 -28.11 -7.39 5.44
CA VAL A 44 -27.76 -5.96 5.36
C VAL A 44 -28.98 -5.13 4.96
N ALA A 45 -29.78 -5.60 3.98
CA ALA A 45 -30.99 -4.92 3.56
C ALA A 45 -32.03 -4.83 4.70
N GLU A 46 -32.23 -5.91 5.43
CA GLU A 46 -33.14 -5.95 6.61
C GLU A 46 -32.68 -4.96 7.70
N ILE A 47 -31.37 -4.94 8.03
CA ILE A 47 -30.82 -4.03 9.03
C ILE A 47 -30.95 -2.58 8.57
N ALA A 48 -30.65 -2.29 7.31
CA ALA A 48 -30.77 -0.94 6.74
C ALA A 48 -32.24 -0.45 6.83
N ALA A 49 -33.19 -1.28 6.44
CA ALA A 49 -34.60 -0.95 6.53
C ALA A 49 -35.06 -0.71 8.00
N LYS A 50 -34.68 -1.60 8.92
CA LYS A 50 -34.97 -1.48 10.36
C LYS A 50 -34.44 -0.16 10.94
N HIS A 51 -33.27 0.27 10.51
CA HIS A 51 -32.60 1.46 11.04
C HIS A 51 -32.76 2.71 10.15
N LYS A 52 -33.65 2.64 9.15
CA LYS A 52 -33.96 3.75 8.23
C LYS A 52 -32.71 4.32 7.52
N LEU A 53 -31.86 3.43 7.04
CA LEU A 53 -30.67 3.79 6.24
C LEU A 53 -30.95 3.56 4.76
N ASN A 54 -30.43 4.43 3.91
CA ASN A 54 -30.48 4.29 2.45
C ASN A 54 -29.14 3.72 1.97
N ILE A 55 -29.12 2.50 1.45
CA ILE A 55 -27.91 1.96 0.81
C ILE A 55 -27.88 2.48 -0.62
N THR A 56 -26.96 3.44 -0.89
CA THR A 56 -26.86 4.10 -2.19
C THR A 56 -25.61 3.70 -2.97
N ARG A 57 -24.70 2.97 -2.33
CA ARG A 57 -23.44 2.50 -2.92
C ARG A 57 -23.06 1.13 -2.36
N ILE A 58 -22.52 0.27 -3.21
CA ILE A 58 -21.84 -0.96 -2.81
C ILE A 58 -20.36 -0.86 -3.16
N HIS A 59 -19.51 -1.29 -2.25
CA HIS A 59 -18.07 -1.31 -2.40
C HIS A 59 -17.55 -2.75 -2.32
N SER A 60 -16.65 -3.10 -3.21
CA SER A 60 -15.80 -4.29 -3.12
C SER A 60 -14.33 -3.90 -3.30
N HIS A 61 -13.43 -4.69 -2.76
CA HIS A 61 -12.00 -4.48 -2.95
C HIS A 61 -11.27 -5.81 -2.84
N ILE A 62 -10.56 -6.19 -3.90
CA ILE A 62 -9.94 -7.51 -4.05
C ILE A 62 -8.52 -7.60 -3.48
N GLY A 63 -7.87 -6.47 -3.23
CA GLY A 63 -6.45 -6.39 -2.88
C GLY A 63 -5.62 -5.83 -4.02
N SER A 64 -4.36 -6.24 -4.09
CA SER A 64 -3.41 -5.77 -5.11
C SER A 64 -3.32 -6.79 -6.24
N GLY A 65 -3.80 -6.46 -7.43
CA GLY A 65 -3.76 -7.37 -8.57
C GLY A 65 -3.86 -6.66 -9.92
N SER A 66 -3.26 -7.28 -10.94
CA SER A 66 -3.29 -6.79 -12.32
C SER A 66 -4.02 -7.73 -13.29
N ASP A 67 -4.63 -8.82 -12.77
CA ASP A 67 -5.34 -9.79 -13.60
C ASP A 67 -6.73 -9.27 -13.98
N PRO A 68 -6.99 -8.99 -15.29
CA PRO A 68 -8.28 -8.48 -15.76
C PRO A 68 -9.46 -9.43 -15.48
N GLU A 69 -9.24 -10.74 -15.49
CA GLU A 69 -10.32 -11.71 -15.24
C GLU A 69 -10.80 -11.68 -13.78
N VAL A 70 -9.91 -11.39 -12.84
CA VAL A 70 -10.30 -11.19 -11.43
C VAL A 70 -11.15 -9.92 -11.30
N TRP A 71 -10.77 -8.83 -11.97
CA TRP A 71 -11.54 -7.60 -11.99
C TRP A 71 -12.93 -7.80 -12.60
N LYS A 72 -13.03 -8.56 -13.69
CA LYS A 72 -14.28 -8.91 -14.34
C LYS A 72 -15.20 -9.70 -13.41
N ALA A 73 -14.71 -10.79 -12.83
CA ALA A 73 -15.47 -11.63 -11.92
C ALA A 73 -16.01 -10.85 -10.71
N VAL A 74 -15.20 -9.97 -10.14
CA VAL A 74 -15.61 -9.12 -9.01
C VAL A 74 -16.63 -8.07 -9.44
N ALA A 75 -16.47 -7.48 -10.63
CA ALA A 75 -17.46 -6.54 -11.16
C ALA A 75 -18.82 -7.22 -11.36
N GLU A 76 -18.86 -8.39 -12.00
CA GLU A 76 -20.08 -9.18 -12.21
C GLU A 76 -20.79 -9.51 -10.88
N MET A 77 -20.02 -9.98 -9.89
CA MET A 77 -20.55 -10.32 -8.57
C MET A 77 -21.08 -9.07 -7.85
N THR A 78 -20.32 -7.96 -7.87
CA THR A 78 -20.71 -6.73 -7.16
C THR A 78 -21.97 -6.10 -7.77
N LEU A 79 -22.11 -6.11 -9.09
CA LEU A 79 -23.30 -5.67 -9.81
C LEU A 79 -24.52 -6.52 -9.45
N ALA A 80 -24.38 -7.86 -9.43
CA ALA A 80 -25.46 -8.76 -9.04
C ALA A 80 -25.92 -8.54 -7.58
N GLN A 81 -25.02 -8.13 -6.69
CA GLN A 81 -25.41 -7.76 -5.33
C GLN A 81 -26.04 -6.35 -5.28
N ALA A 82 -25.63 -5.43 -6.15
CA ALA A 82 -26.21 -4.09 -6.23
C ALA A 82 -27.70 -4.12 -6.59
N ASP A 83 -28.11 -5.06 -7.44
CA ASP A 83 -29.51 -5.24 -7.84
C ASP A 83 -30.47 -5.53 -6.67
N LYS A 84 -29.96 -6.01 -5.54
CA LYS A 84 -30.73 -6.27 -4.33
C LYS A 84 -31.14 -5.01 -3.56
N PHE A 85 -30.55 -3.87 -3.90
CA PHE A 85 -30.70 -2.60 -3.18
C PHE A 85 -31.26 -1.52 -4.11
N PRO A 86 -32.56 -1.23 -4.08
CA PRO A 86 -33.21 -0.33 -5.06
C PRO A 86 -32.69 1.10 -5.10
N ALA A 87 -32.05 1.57 -4.00
CA ALA A 87 -31.48 2.92 -3.96
C ALA A 87 -30.00 2.98 -4.40
N VAL A 88 -29.38 1.84 -4.69
CA VAL A 88 -28.01 1.83 -5.19
C VAL A 88 -27.94 2.36 -6.60
N HIS A 89 -27.05 3.32 -6.80
CA HIS A 89 -26.76 3.92 -8.12
C HIS A 89 -25.25 3.92 -8.42
N THR A 90 -24.43 3.46 -7.46
CA THR A 90 -22.97 3.48 -7.59
C THR A 90 -22.38 2.15 -7.12
N VAL A 91 -21.49 1.59 -7.93
CA VAL A 91 -20.69 0.41 -7.63
C VAL A 91 -19.22 0.83 -7.61
N ASN A 92 -18.59 0.63 -6.45
CA ASN A 92 -17.19 0.93 -6.23
C ASN A 92 -16.41 -0.40 -6.22
N LEU A 93 -15.45 -0.56 -7.13
CA LEU A 93 -14.62 -1.76 -7.23
C LEU A 93 -13.30 -1.66 -6.44
N GLY A 94 -13.12 -0.57 -5.69
CA GLY A 94 -11.93 -0.36 -4.86
C GLY A 94 -10.69 0.02 -5.65
N GLY A 95 -9.56 -0.23 -5.04
CA GLY A 95 -8.23 -0.02 -5.62
C GLY A 95 -7.52 -1.33 -5.94
N GLY A 96 -6.19 -1.31 -5.84
CA GLY A 96 -5.36 -2.48 -6.09
C GLY A 96 -4.65 -2.45 -7.45
N PHE A 97 -4.75 -1.34 -8.17
CA PHE A 97 -4.00 -1.13 -9.40
C PHE A 97 -2.50 -1.11 -9.09
N LYS A 98 -1.79 -2.09 -9.63
CA LYS A 98 -0.35 -2.25 -9.42
C LYS A 98 0.42 -1.26 -10.30
N VAL A 99 1.46 -0.67 -9.75
CA VAL A 99 2.47 0.08 -10.51
C VAL A 99 3.83 -0.60 -10.33
N ALA A 100 4.56 -0.76 -11.41
CA ALA A 100 5.92 -1.29 -11.39
C ALA A 100 6.86 -0.28 -10.72
N ARG A 101 7.60 -0.75 -9.74
CA ARG A 101 8.74 -0.05 -9.13
C ARG A 101 10.05 -0.58 -9.68
N MET A 102 10.16 -1.89 -9.79
CA MET A 102 11.33 -2.57 -10.35
C MET A 102 11.15 -2.83 -11.85
N SER A 103 12.25 -2.92 -12.58
CA SER A 103 12.23 -3.25 -14.02
C SER A 103 11.67 -4.65 -14.32
N SER A 104 11.71 -5.56 -13.35
CA SER A 104 11.11 -6.89 -13.41
C SER A 104 9.59 -6.91 -13.20
N GLU A 105 9.02 -5.84 -12.67
CA GLU A 105 7.60 -5.73 -12.40
C GLU A 105 6.81 -5.21 -13.59
N LYS A 106 5.50 -5.50 -13.60
CA LYS A 106 4.55 -4.93 -14.58
C LYS A 106 3.49 -4.11 -13.86
N SER A 107 3.19 -2.96 -14.40
CA SER A 107 2.03 -2.17 -14.00
C SER A 107 0.74 -2.80 -14.51
N THR A 108 -0.37 -2.53 -13.83
CA THR A 108 -1.72 -2.83 -14.35
C THR A 108 -1.93 -2.09 -15.68
N ASP A 109 -2.33 -2.80 -16.71
CA ASP A 109 -2.80 -2.18 -17.94
C ASP A 109 -4.21 -1.61 -17.70
N LEU A 110 -4.29 -0.29 -17.55
CA LEU A 110 -5.56 0.39 -17.25
C LEU A 110 -6.52 0.38 -18.44
N GLN A 111 -6.01 0.30 -19.67
CA GLN A 111 -6.87 0.25 -20.86
C GLN A 111 -7.55 -1.11 -20.94
N GLU A 112 -6.77 -2.19 -20.75
CA GLU A 112 -7.29 -3.55 -20.73
C GLU A 112 -8.32 -3.76 -19.62
N VAL A 113 -7.96 -3.47 -18.36
CA VAL A 113 -8.88 -3.59 -17.22
C VAL A 113 -10.13 -2.71 -17.40
N GLY A 114 -9.94 -1.48 -17.88
CA GLY A 114 -11.04 -0.55 -18.12
C GLY A 114 -12.03 -1.04 -19.17
N GLU A 115 -11.54 -1.64 -20.25
CA GLU A 115 -12.41 -2.19 -21.31
C GLU A 115 -13.16 -3.44 -20.82
N PHE A 116 -12.51 -4.35 -20.06
CA PHE A 116 -13.17 -5.49 -19.43
C PHE A 116 -14.29 -5.06 -18.49
N VAL A 117 -14.00 -4.13 -17.57
CA VAL A 117 -15.00 -3.63 -16.61
C VAL A 117 -16.16 -2.96 -17.35
N LYS A 118 -15.89 -2.13 -18.36
CA LYS A 118 -16.92 -1.48 -19.18
C LYS A 118 -17.83 -2.51 -19.86
N GLN A 119 -17.28 -3.58 -20.45
CA GLN A 119 -18.07 -4.64 -21.07
C GLN A 119 -19.02 -5.31 -20.06
N VAL A 120 -18.55 -5.56 -18.83
CA VAL A 120 -19.38 -6.12 -17.76
C VAL A 120 -20.53 -5.21 -17.39
N PHE A 121 -20.26 -3.91 -17.19
CA PHE A 121 -21.30 -2.93 -16.85
C PHE A 121 -22.36 -2.78 -17.96
N VAL A 122 -21.91 -2.71 -19.22
CA VAL A 122 -22.81 -2.60 -20.39
C VAL A 122 -23.66 -3.86 -20.54
N ALA A 123 -23.07 -5.05 -20.42
CA ALA A 123 -23.78 -6.31 -20.50
C ALA A 123 -24.81 -6.45 -19.36
N HIS A 124 -24.44 -6.03 -18.14
CA HIS A 124 -25.34 -6.03 -16.99
C HIS A 124 -26.54 -5.11 -17.21
N ALA A 125 -26.32 -3.88 -17.66
CA ALA A 125 -27.39 -2.92 -17.96
C ALA A 125 -28.33 -3.43 -19.07
N ALA A 126 -27.78 -4.03 -20.13
CA ALA A 126 -28.58 -4.62 -21.20
C ALA A 126 -29.46 -5.80 -20.71
N LYS A 127 -28.97 -6.57 -19.72
CA LYS A 127 -29.69 -7.73 -19.17
C LYS A 127 -30.74 -7.35 -18.15
N THR A 128 -30.46 -6.39 -17.27
CA THR A 128 -31.28 -6.07 -16.09
C THR A 128 -32.08 -4.79 -16.21
N GLY A 129 -31.66 -3.88 -17.09
CA GLY A 129 -32.15 -2.50 -17.17
C GLY A 129 -31.57 -1.57 -16.11
N ASN A 130 -30.71 -2.07 -15.21
CA ASN A 130 -30.10 -1.28 -14.14
C ASN A 130 -28.75 -0.71 -14.61
N GLU A 131 -28.62 0.59 -14.53
CA GLU A 131 -27.37 1.31 -14.82
C GLU A 131 -26.70 1.79 -13.53
N TYR A 132 -25.41 1.55 -13.40
CA TYR A 132 -24.63 1.94 -12.24
C TYR A 132 -23.45 2.81 -12.64
N LYS A 133 -23.17 3.81 -11.81
CA LYS A 133 -21.91 4.58 -11.89
C LYS A 133 -20.78 3.74 -11.35
N LEU A 134 -19.68 3.62 -12.10
CA LEU A 134 -18.43 3.04 -11.63
C LEU A 134 -17.64 4.04 -10.79
N GLU A 135 -17.14 3.58 -9.64
CA GLU A 135 -16.10 4.24 -8.86
C GLU A 135 -14.91 3.32 -8.65
N ILE A 136 -13.72 3.90 -8.56
CA ILE A 136 -12.45 3.21 -8.25
C ILE A 136 -11.64 4.04 -7.26
N GLU A 137 -10.71 3.38 -6.54
CA GLU A 137 -9.88 3.97 -5.48
C GLU A 137 -8.38 3.75 -5.75
N PRO A 138 -7.81 4.28 -6.85
CA PRO A 138 -6.40 4.09 -7.15
C PRO A 138 -5.52 4.88 -6.18
N GLY A 139 -4.74 4.19 -5.33
CA GLY A 139 -3.78 4.79 -4.41
C GLY A 139 -2.35 4.62 -4.92
N THR A 140 -1.82 3.40 -4.81
CA THR A 140 -0.44 3.06 -5.21
C THR A 140 -0.11 3.48 -6.63
N TYR A 141 -1.02 3.24 -7.57
CA TYR A 141 -0.81 3.55 -8.99
C TYR A 141 -0.53 5.03 -9.24
N LEU A 142 -1.19 5.91 -8.49
CA LEU A 142 -1.05 7.36 -8.65
C LEU A 142 0.16 7.94 -7.92
N SER A 143 0.54 7.38 -6.78
CA SER A 143 1.47 8.06 -5.88
C SER A 143 2.77 7.31 -5.58
N ALA A 144 2.88 6.00 -5.87
CA ALA A 144 4.07 5.26 -5.48
C ALA A 144 5.36 5.83 -6.08
N ASN A 145 5.38 6.06 -7.38
CA ASN A 145 6.58 6.51 -8.10
C ASN A 145 6.79 8.03 -8.07
N CYS A 146 5.92 8.79 -7.39
CA CYS A 146 6.14 10.23 -7.22
C CYS A 146 6.98 10.59 -5.99
N GLY A 147 7.35 9.61 -5.15
CA GLY A 147 8.14 9.85 -3.95
C GLY A 147 9.40 9.00 -3.92
N SER A 148 10.47 9.59 -3.40
CA SER A 148 11.75 8.93 -3.13
C SER A 148 12.18 9.23 -1.69
N LEU A 149 12.86 8.27 -1.06
CA LEU A 149 13.51 8.43 0.22
C LEU A 149 15.00 8.67 -0.02
N LEU A 150 15.53 9.76 0.53
CA LEU A 150 16.94 10.08 0.49
C LEU A 150 17.56 9.74 1.85
N CYS A 151 18.69 9.08 1.83
CA CYS A 151 19.46 8.72 3.02
C CYS A 151 20.94 8.60 2.69
N ASP A 152 21.76 8.40 3.71
CA ASP A 152 23.19 8.22 3.56
C ASP A 152 23.60 6.80 3.97
N VAL A 153 24.74 6.34 3.47
CA VAL A 153 25.42 5.14 3.97
C VAL A 153 26.08 5.47 5.31
N ASP A 154 25.59 4.84 6.36
CA ASP A 154 26.11 5.03 7.73
C ASP A 154 27.30 4.12 8.04
N ASP A 155 27.26 2.87 7.55
CA ASP A 155 28.35 1.91 7.76
C ASP A 155 28.32 0.81 6.69
N ILE A 156 29.46 0.12 6.52
CA ILE A 156 29.62 -1.06 5.65
C ILE A 156 30.33 -2.14 6.43
N THR A 157 29.69 -3.29 6.60
CA THR A 157 30.24 -4.43 7.34
C THR A 157 30.31 -5.67 6.46
N ASN A 158 31.46 -6.33 6.44
CA ASN A 158 31.64 -7.61 5.78
C ASN A 158 31.77 -8.74 6.82
N THR A 159 31.05 -9.85 6.62
CA THR A 159 31.02 -10.99 7.55
C THR A 159 31.87 -12.17 7.11
N GLY A 160 32.79 -11.96 6.19
CA GLY A 160 33.75 -12.96 5.70
C GLY A 160 33.31 -13.68 4.43
N ASP A 161 34.09 -14.67 4.00
CA ASP A 161 33.95 -15.31 2.68
C ASP A 161 32.63 -16.09 2.55
N ASP A 162 32.11 -16.64 3.64
CA ASP A 162 30.84 -17.37 3.67
C ASP A 162 29.64 -16.48 4.05
N GLY A 163 29.84 -15.17 4.13
CA GLY A 163 28.85 -14.21 4.59
C GLY A 163 28.41 -13.20 3.54
N TYR A 164 28.06 -12.01 4.03
CA TYR A 164 27.55 -10.93 3.22
C TYR A 164 28.32 -9.62 3.44
N THR A 165 28.25 -8.73 2.47
CA THR A 165 28.59 -7.32 2.67
C THR A 165 27.30 -6.56 2.95
N PHE A 166 27.15 -6.07 4.19
CA PHE A 166 26.01 -5.27 4.63
C PHE A 166 26.25 -3.81 4.34
N LEU A 167 25.31 -3.17 3.66
CA LEU A 167 25.21 -1.73 3.47
C LEU A 167 24.18 -1.18 4.45
N LYS A 168 24.63 -0.45 5.46
CA LYS A 168 23.78 0.11 6.50
C LYS A 168 23.44 1.55 6.18
N LEU A 169 22.14 1.86 6.17
CA LEU A 169 21.61 3.18 5.84
C LEU A 169 21.20 3.93 7.12
N ASN A 170 21.28 5.24 7.14
CA ASN A 170 20.77 6.08 8.24
C ASN A 170 19.24 6.26 8.21
N THR A 171 18.54 5.28 7.68
CA THR A 171 17.08 5.16 7.63
C THR A 171 16.71 3.69 7.76
N GLY A 172 15.44 3.38 8.03
CA GLY A 172 15.02 2.00 8.19
C GLY A 172 13.49 1.85 8.17
N MET A 173 13.01 0.78 8.81
CA MET A 173 11.58 0.45 8.89
C MET A 173 10.75 1.50 9.62
N ASP A 174 11.38 2.39 10.39
CA ASP A 174 10.75 3.57 11.01
C ASP A 174 10.31 4.62 9.99
N THR A 175 10.90 4.62 8.79
CA THR A 175 10.57 5.51 7.68
C THR A 175 9.90 4.78 6.51
N ILE A 176 10.37 3.56 6.18
CA ILE A 176 9.85 2.73 5.08
C ILE A 176 9.73 1.26 5.52
N THR A 177 8.54 0.85 5.95
CA THR A 177 8.29 -0.50 6.50
C THR A 177 8.07 -1.57 5.42
N ARG A 178 7.77 -1.19 4.18
CA ARG A 178 7.35 -2.12 3.12
C ARG A 178 8.32 -3.27 2.83
N PRO A 179 9.64 -3.06 2.75
CA PRO A 179 10.58 -4.16 2.56
C PRO A 179 10.48 -5.18 3.69
N ALA A 180 10.57 -4.74 4.95
CA ALA A 180 10.49 -5.61 6.13
C ALA A 180 9.12 -6.31 6.28
N LEU A 181 8.01 -5.62 5.96
CA LEU A 181 6.65 -6.16 6.16
C LEU A 181 6.20 -7.09 5.04
N TYR A 182 6.52 -6.75 3.80
CA TYR A 182 5.97 -7.39 2.60
C TYR A 182 7.03 -8.02 1.70
N ALA A 183 8.31 -7.95 2.05
CA ALA A 183 9.44 -8.23 1.15
C ALA A 183 9.33 -7.45 -0.17
N SER A 184 8.79 -6.23 -0.10
CA SER A 184 8.58 -5.40 -1.29
C SER A 184 9.90 -4.79 -1.73
N GLU A 185 10.28 -5.03 -2.97
CA GLU A 185 11.46 -4.42 -3.54
C GLU A 185 11.21 -2.94 -3.90
N HIS A 186 12.26 -2.17 -3.72
CA HIS A 186 12.37 -0.79 -4.16
C HIS A 186 13.68 -0.60 -4.93
N PRO A 187 13.73 0.23 -6.00
CA PRO A 187 15.00 0.60 -6.59
C PRO A 187 15.85 1.34 -5.56
N ILE A 188 17.12 0.94 -5.47
CA ILE A 188 18.11 1.55 -4.59
C ILE A 188 19.24 2.04 -5.48
N VAL A 189 19.53 3.34 -5.42
CA VAL A 189 20.54 4.00 -6.25
C VAL A 189 21.55 4.67 -5.34
N ILE A 190 22.82 4.29 -5.45
CA ILE A 190 23.93 4.98 -4.76
C ILE A 190 24.45 6.07 -5.69
N LEU A 191 24.39 7.31 -5.24
CA LEU A 191 24.82 8.48 -6.01
C LEU A 191 26.32 8.69 -5.83
N ASN A 192 27.10 8.11 -6.72
CA ASN A 192 28.53 8.32 -6.84
C ASN A 192 28.98 8.09 -8.29
N ASP A 193 30.21 8.46 -8.60
CA ASP A 193 30.83 8.27 -9.93
C ASP A 193 31.50 6.89 -10.08
N ASN A 194 31.35 5.98 -9.11
CA ASN A 194 31.96 4.67 -9.14
C ASN A 194 31.24 3.78 -10.16
N THR A 195 31.98 3.16 -11.04
CA THR A 195 31.48 2.20 -12.04
C THR A 195 31.62 0.75 -11.61
N GLU A 196 32.36 0.48 -10.54
CA GLU A 196 32.46 -0.84 -9.95
C GLU A 196 31.18 -1.15 -9.16
N THR A 197 30.77 -2.40 -9.14
CA THR A 197 29.61 -2.87 -8.40
C THR A 197 29.99 -3.84 -7.30
N THR A 198 29.15 -3.89 -6.26
CA THR A 198 29.26 -4.82 -5.14
C THR A 198 27.88 -5.37 -4.82
N ASN A 199 27.82 -6.66 -4.45
CA ASN A 199 26.60 -7.27 -3.97
C ASN A 199 26.41 -6.96 -2.48
N TYR A 200 25.37 -6.20 -2.16
CA TYR A 200 25.04 -5.79 -0.80
C TYR A 200 23.75 -6.45 -0.29
N VAL A 201 23.75 -6.85 0.97
CA VAL A 201 22.53 -6.91 1.78
C VAL A 201 22.32 -5.51 2.35
N VAL A 202 21.21 -4.86 1.99
CA VAL A 202 20.91 -3.50 2.44
C VAL A 202 20.02 -3.55 3.67
N CYS A 203 20.43 -2.89 4.74
CA CYS A 203 19.71 -2.84 6.01
C CYS A 203 19.59 -1.42 6.55
N GLY A 204 18.63 -1.23 7.45
CA GLY A 204 18.40 0.04 8.11
C GLY A 204 19.21 0.20 9.41
N HIS A 205 18.86 1.26 10.14
CA HIS A 205 19.54 1.69 11.35
C HIS A 205 18.85 1.24 12.65
N CYS A 206 17.67 0.62 12.55
CA CYS A 206 16.96 0.18 13.73
C CYS A 206 17.67 -1.02 14.40
N CYS A 207 17.65 -1.08 15.72
CA CYS A 207 18.16 -2.23 16.49
C CYS A 207 17.15 -3.39 16.39
N GLU A 208 16.95 -3.89 15.18
CA GLU A 208 15.97 -4.90 14.79
C GLU A 208 16.49 -5.70 13.60
N SER A 209 16.57 -7.03 13.74
CA SER A 209 17.08 -7.92 12.69
C SER A 209 16.21 -7.93 11.43
N GLY A 210 14.93 -7.60 11.56
CA GLY A 210 14.00 -7.44 10.45
C GLY A 210 14.07 -6.10 9.72
N ASP A 211 14.96 -5.18 10.13
CA ASP A 211 15.12 -3.88 9.44
C ASP A 211 15.99 -4.03 8.18
N MET A 212 15.44 -4.76 7.20
CA MET A 212 16.10 -5.14 5.96
C MET A 212 15.35 -4.60 4.74
N PHE A 213 16.10 -4.10 3.75
CA PHE A 213 15.57 -3.67 2.45
C PHE A 213 15.63 -4.78 1.41
N THR A 214 16.49 -5.78 1.62
CA THR A 214 16.77 -6.86 0.68
C THR A 214 16.51 -8.22 1.33
N VAL A 215 15.24 -8.59 1.38
CA VAL A 215 14.74 -9.90 1.83
C VAL A 215 13.78 -10.47 0.80
N ASP A 216 13.66 -11.79 0.75
CA ASP A 216 12.65 -12.48 -0.03
C ASP A 216 11.34 -12.67 0.77
N GLU A 217 10.33 -13.25 0.13
CA GLU A 217 9.02 -13.52 0.73
C GLU A 217 9.03 -14.55 1.89
N ASN A 218 10.13 -15.31 2.01
CA ASN A 218 10.37 -16.29 3.06
C ASN A 218 11.27 -15.74 4.18
N ASP A 219 11.54 -14.42 4.16
CA ASP A 219 12.40 -13.73 5.12
C ASP A 219 13.88 -14.10 5.04
N ASN A 220 14.33 -14.63 3.89
CA ASN A 220 15.75 -14.87 3.67
C ASN A 220 16.44 -13.61 3.15
N LEU A 221 17.69 -13.40 3.57
CA LEU A 221 18.51 -12.32 3.06
C LEU A 221 18.78 -12.52 1.56
N THR A 222 18.61 -11.47 0.80
CA THR A 222 18.97 -11.40 -0.62
C THR A 222 20.02 -10.31 -0.85
N THR A 223 20.75 -10.39 -1.93
CA THR A 223 21.71 -9.35 -2.30
C THR A 223 21.20 -8.51 -3.45
N ARG A 224 21.64 -7.26 -3.47
CA ARG A 224 21.44 -6.32 -4.58
C ARG A 224 22.78 -5.88 -5.13
N GLU A 225 22.99 -6.02 -6.41
CA GLU A 225 24.16 -5.47 -7.10
C GLU A 225 23.97 -3.96 -7.25
N LEU A 226 24.81 -3.18 -6.58
CA LEU A 226 24.78 -1.72 -6.55
C LEU A 226 26.19 -1.15 -6.82
N ASN A 227 26.28 0.12 -7.22
CA ASN A 227 27.57 0.79 -7.30
C ASN A 227 28.29 0.68 -5.95
N THR A 228 29.61 0.42 -5.99
CA THR A 228 30.40 0.29 -4.76
C THR A 228 30.33 1.59 -3.95
N ALA A 229 29.84 1.49 -2.73
CA ALA A 229 29.57 2.61 -1.84
C ALA A 229 30.78 2.98 -0.98
N ASN A 230 30.82 4.25 -0.57
CA ASN A 230 31.61 4.71 0.57
C ASN A 230 30.68 5.14 1.70
N ILE A 231 31.15 5.12 2.94
CA ILE A 231 30.44 5.71 4.08
C ILE A 231 30.19 7.20 3.80
N GLY A 232 28.98 7.67 4.05
CA GLY A 232 28.50 9.01 3.74
C GLY A 232 28.04 9.20 2.28
N ALA A 233 28.06 8.16 1.45
CA ALA A 233 27.47 8.23 0.10
C ALA A 233 25.96 8.43 0.18
N LEU A 234 25.41 9.33 -0.63
CA LEU A 234 23.98 9.57 -0.74
C LEU A 234 23.30 8.38 -1.47
N VAL A 235 22.20 7.91 -0.91
CA VAL A 235 21.39 6.81 -1.44
C VAL A 235 19.97 7.30 -1.69
N VAL A 236 19.40 6.92 -2.82
CA VAL A 236 18.00 7.17 -3.17
C VAL A 236 17.26 5.85 -3.22
N ILE A 237 16.19 5.74 -2.45
CA ILE A 237 15.23 4.63 -2.51
C ILE A 237 13.99 5.14 -3.21
N GLU A 238 13.74 4.64 -4.42
CA GLU A 238 12.66 5.11 -5.28
C GLU A 238 11.34 4.40 -5.00
N GLY A 239 10.25 4.89 -5.58
CA GLY A 239 8.93 4.29 -5.45
C GLY A 239 8.34 4.38 -4.03
N ALA A 240 8.78 5.36 -3.24
CA ALA A 240 8.43 5.52 -1.83
C ALA A 240 7.20 6.41 -1.56
N GLY A 241 6.45 6.82 -2.60
CA GLY A 241 5.33 7.75 -2.46
C GLY A 241 4.03 7.14 -1.90
N ALA A 242 3.93 5.80 -1.79
CA ALA A 242 2.73 5.14 -1.27
C ALA A 242 3.08 4.03 -0.29
N TYR A 243 2.34 3.98 0.84
CA TYR A 243 2.48 2.98 1.91
C TYR A 243 3.90 2.90 2.49
N CYS A 244 4.62 4.01 2.52
CA CYS A 244 5.95 4.16 3.11
C CYS A 244 5.87 5.05 4.35
N ALA A 245 6.12 6.34 4.25
CA ALA A 245 6.11 7.26 5.40
C ALA A 245 4.80 7.26 6.22
N SER A 246 3.64 7.01 5.57
CA SER A 246 2.34 6.96 6.26
C SER A 246 2.10 5.67 7.05
N MET A 247 2.79 4.58 6.71
CA MET A 247 2.63 3.24 7.30
C MET A 247 3.83 2.79 8.13
N SER A 248 4.85 3.63 8.24
CA SER A 248 6.10 3.32 8.93
C SER A 248 5.93 3.20 10.46
N LEU A 249 6.86 2.51 11.09
CA LEU A 249 6.95 2.33 12.55
C LEU A 249 7.51 3.60 13.22
N LYS A 250 6.78 4.70 13.11
CA LYS A 250 7.23 6.02 13.61
C LYS A 250 7.71 5.95 15.04
N ASN A 251 8.85 6.58 15.28
CA ASN A 251 9.55 6.65 16.56
C ASN A 251 10.03 5.30 17.12
N TYR A 252 10.09 4.26 16.30
CA TYR A 252 10.74 3.03 16.72
C TYR A 252 12.22 3.30 17.04
N ASN A 253 12.73 2.67 18.10
CA ASN A 253 14.04 2.96 18.70
C ASN A 253 14.32 4.45 19.00
N SER A 254 13.28 5.24 19.19
CA SER A 254 13.33 6.69 19.44
C SER A 254 13.89 7.52 18.29
N PHE A 255 13.85 7.03 17.05
CA PHE A 255 14.18 7.83 15.88
C PHE A 255 13.07 8.86 15.58
N PRO A 256 13.43 10.13 15.38
CA PRO A 256 12.46 11.16 14.99
C PRO A 256 11.89 10.91 13.60
N THR A 257 10.64 11.30 13.39
CA THR A 257 10.01 11.25 12.07
C THR A 257 10.77 12.12 11.06
N THR A 258 11.10 11.53 9.92
CA THR A 258 11.83 12.17 8.82
C THR A 258 11.05 13.35 8.22
N PRO A 259 11.70 14.48 7.86
CA PRO A 259 11.06 15.58 7.14
C PRO A 259 10.58 15.15 5.75
N GLN A 260 9.61 15.90 5.20
CA GLN A 260 9.17 15.69 3.83
C GLN A 260 9.27 16.99 3.02
N LEU A 261 9.75 16.83 1.80
CA LEU A 261 9.92 17.92 0.84
C LEU A 261 9.06 17.65 -0.39
N LEU A 262 8.43 18.69 -0.89
CA LEU A 262 7.78 18.69 -2.21
C LEU A 262 8.73 19.35 -3.21
N LEU A 263 9.05 18.64 -4.27
CA LEU A 263 9.70 19.23 -5.43
C LEU A 263 8.62 19.77 -6.37
N ASP A 264 8.54 21.07 -6.51
CA ASP A 264 7.59 21.75 -7.37
C ASP A 264 8.31 22.78 -8.25
N SER A 265 8.21 22.60 -9.55
CA SER A 265 8.82 23.52 -10.55
C SER A 265 10.32 23.75 -10.33
N GLY A 266 11.06 22.73 -9.88
CA GLY A 266 12.49 22.78 -9.62
C GLY A 266 12.89 23.33 -8.24
N GLU A 267 11.93 23.67 -7.39
CA GLU A 267 12.16 24.15 -6.03
C GLU A 267 11.70 23.16 -4.97
N PHE A 268 12.48 22.99 -3.90
CA PHE A 268 12.09 22.19 -2.75
C PHE A 268 11.29 23.03 -1.74
N LYS A 269 10.11 22.55 -1.40
CA LYS A 269 9.22 23.15 -0.37
C LYS A 269 9.05 22.15 0.78
N VAL A 270 9.29 22.60 2.02
CA VAL A 270 9.07 21.76 3.20
C VAL A 270 7.57 21.59 3.41
N ILE A 271 7.09 20.35 3.36
CA ILE A 271 5.69 20.00 3.63
C ILE A 271 5.50 19.27 4.97
N GLN A 272 6.59 18.74 5.53
CA GLN A 272 6.63 18.21 6.89
C GLN A 272 7.99 18.58 7.51
N GLN A 273 7.94 19.24 8.66
CA GLN A 273 9.15 19.56 9.45
C GLN A 273 9.75 18.28 10.05
N PRO A 274 11.06 18.21 10.29
CA PRO A 274 11.65 17.16 11.11
C PRO A 274 11.03 17.20 12.52
N GLN A 275 10.71 16.02 13.06
CA GLN A 275 10.19 15.93 14.41
C GLN A 275 11.27 16.28 15.44
N ALA A 276 10.99 17.22 16.33
CA ALA A 276 11.89 17.51 17.44
C ALA A 276 11.72 16.48 18.57
N LEU A 277 12.80 16.19 19.32
CA LEU A 277 12.74 15.24 20.46
C LEU A 277 11.70 15.63 21.50
N LYS A 278 11.52 16.94 21.76
CA LYS A 278 10.48 17.44 22.66
C LYS A 278 9.06 17.06 22.22
N ASP A 279 8.82 16.92 20.91
CA ASP A 279 7.50 16.57 20.38
C ASP A 279 7.23 15.08 20.52
N MET A 280 8.27 14.23 20.50
CA MET A 280 8.15 12.81 20.82
C MET A 280 7.76 12.59 22.27
N LEU A 281 8.29 13.41 23.18
CA LEU A 281 8.06 13.31 24.63
C LEU A 281 6.84 14.10 25.11
N ALA A 282 6.18 14.84 24.24
CA ALA A 282 5.10 15.77 24.61
C ALA A 282 3.89 15.11 25.31
N VAL A 283 3.71 13.81 25.10
CA VAL A 283 2.61 13.03 25.71
C VAL A 283 3.06 12.22 26.94
N GLU A 284 4.35 12.26 27.28
CA GLU A 284 4.89 11.53 28.43
C GLU A 284 4.48 12.23 29.73
N ILE A 285 4.09 11.44 30.71
CA ILE A 285 3.75 11.92 32.06
C ILE A 285 4.74 11.26 33.02
N ILE A 286 5.50 12.09 33.73
CA ILE A 286 6.39 11.60 34.80
C ILE A 286 5.54 11.50 36.07
N PRO A 287 5.26 10.28 36.59
CA PRO A 287 4.49 10.12 37.82
C PRO A 287 5.32 10.54 39.01
N GLU A 288 4.66 11.04 40.06
CA GLU A 288 5.31 11.19 41.36
C GLU A 288 5.59 9.80 41.93
N LEU A 289 6.86 9.48 42.10
CA LEU A 289 7.30 8.24 42.71
C LEU A 289 7.38 8.47 44.22
N SER A 290 6.64 7.65 45.01
CA SER A 290 6.69 7.64 46.50
C SER A 290 7.89 6.89 47.04
#